data_adbc8a2ef8f2d832229704d60527b1fd
#
_entry.id   adbc8a2ef8f2d832229704d60527b1fd
#
_cell.length_a   1.000
_cell.length_b   1.000
_cell.length_c   1.000
_cell.angle_alpha   90.00
_cell.angle_beta   90.00
_cell.angle_gamma   90.00
#
_symmetry.space_group_name_H-M   'P 1'
#
loop_
_entity.id
_entity.type
_entity.pdbx_description
1 polymer ?
#
loop_
_entity_poly.entity_id
_entity_poly.type
_entity_poly.pdbx_seq_one_letter_code
_entity_poly.pdbx_strand_id
1 'polypeptide(L)'
;MQTSSQELTVVRSGIACILMLGLPTALQAADLPKIRVLATGGTIAGAQASATDYGYKSGAYDVNSLLAAVPNLDRLAVITGEQVANIGSQDMNDEVWLKLAKRLNAVLAEPGTDGVLITHGTDTLEETSYFLTLVTQSDKPVVMVGSMRPATATSADGPANIYNGVAVLANPGARGKGTLVSLNDVIHYARNVVKTDTTSVQTFESINRGPAGVVHTGKVQWFEPMDRKVGKATGFSVDGLDKLPRVDIIYAHANMSADLIDAAIRNGAKGIVVAGVGDGNMTGAALDTLAKAAKNGVVVVRSTRLPSGIVLRNNEVNDDQMGFIASGELNPPKSRVLLQLALTKTSDPVQVQRMFYEF
;
A
#
# COMPACT_ATOMS: atom_id res chain seq x y z
N MET A 1 40.23 -89.72 20.29
CA MET A 1 39.11 -88.80 20.16
C MET A 1 39.59 -87.48 20.76
N GLN A 2 39.93 -86.56 19.91
CA GLN A 2 40.59 -85.30 20.26
C GLN A 2 39.57 -84.23 20.56
N THR A 3 39.66 -83.59 21.70
CA THR A 3 38.94 -82.42 22.08
C THR A 3 39.86 -81.24 21.93
N SER A 4 39.54 -80.31 20.99
CA SER A 4 40.27 -79.09 20.78
C SER A 4 39.61 -77.95 21.61
N SER A 5 40.37 -77.41 22.52
CA SER A 5 40.01 -76.20 23.29
C SER A 5 40.36 -74.97 22.47
N GLN A 6 39.37 -74.10 22.22
CA GLN A 6 39.60 -72.73 21.68
C GLN A 6 39.69 -71.73 22.82
N GLU A 7 40.80 -71.02 22.88
CA GLU A 7 41.02 -69.89 23.77
C GLU A 7 40.25 -68.65 23.26
N LEU A 8 39.50 -68.02 24.14
CA LEU A 8 38.79 -66.76 23.91
C LEU A 8 39.71 -65.62 24.26
N THR A 9 40.16 -64.89 23.24
CA THR A 9 40.91 -63.64 23.43
C THR A 9 39.95 -62.49 23.66
N VAL A 10 39.94 -61.92 24.87
CA VAL A 10 39.13 -60.77 25.23
C VAL A 10 39.87 -59.48 24.82
N VAL A 11 39.34 -58.76 23.76
CA VAL A 11 39.83 -57.44 23.37
C VAL A 11 39.08 -56.41 24.22
N ARG A 12 39.80 -55.74 25.11
CA ARG A 12 39.29 -54.57 25.85
C ARG A 12 39.35 -53.33 24.95
N SER A 13 38.21 -52.97 24.40
CA SER A 13 38.02 -51.68 23.73
C SER A 13 37.79 -50.56 24.77
N GLY A 14 38.77 -49.70 24.94
CA GLY A 14 38.62 -48.50 25.76
C GLY A 14 37.73 -47.47 25.04
N ILE A 15 36.60 -47.17 25.59
CA ILE A 15 35.71 -46.06 25.16
C ILE A 15 36.27 -44.77 25.75
N ALA A 16 36.93 -43.96 24.92
CA ALA A 16 37.27 -42.56 25.28
C ALA A 16 36.02 -41.71 25.21
N CYS A 17 35.43 -41.37 26.36
CA CYS A 17 34.36 -40.40 26.47
C CYS A 17 34.95 -38.96 26.23
N ILE A 18 34.80 -38.44 25.01
CA ILE A 18 35.08 -37.04 24.73
C ILE A 18 33.92 -36.23 25.31
N LEU A 19 34.12 -35.58 26.47
CA LEU A 19 33.26 -34.55 26.98
C LEU A 19 33.35 -33.34 26.05
N MET A 20 32.44 -33.17 25.11
CA MET A 20 32.23 -31.90 24.45
C MET A 20 31.60 -30.92 25.46
N LEU A 21 32.43 -30.08 26.03
CA LEU A 21 31.97 -28.88 26.72
C LEU A 21 31.31 -27.95 25.67
N GLY A 22 29.98 -28.07 25.51
CA GLY A 22 29.19 -27.14 24.77
C GLY A 22 29.27 -25.78 25.47
N LEU A 23 30.03 -24.84 24.91
CA LEU A 23 29.94 -23.43 25.27
C LEU A 23 28.49 -23.01 25.07
N PRO A 24 27.80 -22.42 26.09
CA PRO A 24 26.51 -21.82 25.86
C PRO A 24 26.72 -20.67 24.86
N THR A 25 26.26 -20.84 23.64
CA THR A 25 26.06 -19.72 22.74
C THR A 25 25.01 -18.85 23.43
N ALA A 26 25.46 -17.75 24.05
CA ALA A 26 24.56 -16.71 24.52
C ALA A 26 23.72 -16.31 23.31
N LEU A 27 22.43 -16.66 23.32
CA LEU A 27 21.45 -16.11 22.40
C LEU A 27 21.45 -14.60 22.68
N GLN A 28 22.17 -13.84 21.87
CA GLN A 28 22.17 -12.40 21.95
C GLN A 28 20.73 -12.00 21.64
N ALA A 29 20.03 -11.41 22.60
CA ALA A 29 18.70 -10.87 22.36
C ALA A 29 18.83 -9.91 21.17
N ALA A 30 18.17 -10.23 20.07
CA ALA A 30 18.20 -9.37 18.89
C ALA A 30 17.64 -8.01 19.32
N ASP A 31 18.37 -6.94 18.98
CA ASP A 31 17.90 -5.59 19.24
C ASP A 31 16.54 -5.40 18.58
N LEU A 32 15.59 -4.82 19.31
CA LEU A 32 14.27 -4.52 18.80
C LEU A 32 14.37 -3.58 17.58
N PRO A 33 13.59 -3.81 16.51
CA PRO A 33 13.61 -2.94 15.35
C PRO A 33 13.17 -1.52 15.71
N LYS A 34 13.78 -0.54 15.08
CA LYS A 34 13.50 0.89 15.28
C LYS A 34 12.50 1.36 14.23
N ILE A 35 11.28 1.61 14.67
CA ILE A 35 10.14 1.99 13.80
C ILE A 35 9.83 3.47 13.97
N ARG A 36 9.72 4.18 12.84
CA ARG A 36 9.23 5.56 12.80
C ARG A 36 7.74 5.55 12.45
N VAL A 37 6.96 6.34 13.17
CA VAL A 37 5.54 6.54 12.86
C VAL A 37 5.36 7.92 12.24
N LEU A 38 4.84 7.96 11.01
CA LEU A 38 4.48 9.19 10.32
C LEU A 38 2.96 9.33 10.33
N ALA A 39 2.44 10.30 11.08
CA ALA A 39 1.01 10.50 11.23
C ALA A 39 0.49 11.56 10.27
N THR A 40 -0.66 11.29 9.61
CA THR A 40 -1.31 12.22 8.68
C THR A 40 -2.70 12.69 9.15
N GLY A 41 -3.18 12.18 10.29
CA GLY A 41 -4.54 12.45 10.81
C GLY A 41 -5.50 11.29 10.55
N GLY A 42 -6.71 11.61 10.11
CA GLY A 42 -7.74 10.60 9.83
C GLY A 42 -8.56 10.17 11.05
N THR A 43 -9.47 9.21 10.82
CA THR A 43 -10.38 8.64 11.83
C THR A 43 -9.64 7.96 12.99
N ILE A 44 -8.51 7.34 12.70
CA ILE A 44 -7.67 6.66 13.72
C ILE A 44 -7.22 7.62 14.83
N ALA A 45 -7.05 8.90 14.49
CA ALA A 45 -6.77 9.99 15.39
C ALA A 45 -8.02 10.81 15.73
N GLY A 46 -9.21 10.30 15.44
CA GLY A 46 -10.47 11.00 15.61
C GLY A 46 -11.05 10.85 17.01
N ALA A 47 -11.80 11.87 17.45
CA ALA A 47 -12.55 11.86 18.71
C ALA A 47 -14.01 12.22 18.49
N GLN A 48 -14.90 11.48 19.17
CA GLN A 48 -16.32 11.75 19.31
C GLN A 48 -16.58 12.51 20.62
N ALA A 49 -17.68 13.24 20.70
CA ALA A 49 -18.14 13.85 21.93
C ALA A 49 -18.57 12.80 22.97
N SER A 50 -19.12 11.67 22.52
CA SER A 50 -19.47 10.50 23.31
C SER A 50 -19.14 9.22 22.53
N ALA A 51 -18.84 8.13 23.23
CA ALA A 51 -18.45 6.84 22.62
C ALA A 51 -19.52 6.22 21.71
N THR A 52 -20.74 6.70 21.76
CA THR A 52 -21.90 6.23 20.97
C THR A 52 -22.38 7.27 19.93
N ASP A 53 -21.73 8.44 19.83
CA ASP A 53 -22.11 9.45 18.85
C ASP A 53 -21.69 9.03 17.43
N TYR A 54 -22.45 9.47 16.43
CA TYR A 54 -22.12 9.24 15.03
C TYR A 54 -21.06 10.23 14.50
N GLY A 55 -21.08 11.48 14.97
CA GLY A 55 -20.15 12.52 14.54
C GLY A 55 -18.82 12.43 15.26
N TYR A 56 -17.72 12.64 14.57
CA TYR A 56 -16.38 12.75 15.15
C TYR A 56 -15.54 13.82 14.46
N LYS A 57 -14.54 14.34 15.19
CA LYS A 57 -13.52 15.23 14.64
C LYS A 57 -12.28 14.41 14.28
N SER A 58 -11.95 14.34 12.99
CA SER A 58 -10.75 13.71 12.49
C SER A 58 -9.49 14.43 13.00
N GLY A 59 -8.41 13.69 13.31
CA GLY A 59 -7.14 14.28 13.73
C GLY A 59 -7.17 15.00 15.09
N ALA A 60 -8.05 14.58 16.01
CA ALA A 60 -8.15 15.18 17.34
C ALA A 60 -6.98 14.80 18.26
N TYR A 61 -6.37 13.65 18.06
CA TYR A 61 -5.23 13.16 18.81
C TYR A 61 -3.92 13.27 18.02
N ASP A 62 -2.84 13.60 18.72
CA ASP A 62 -1.50 13.55 18.14
C ASP A 62 -0.95 12.11 18.11
N VAL A 63 0.17 11.93 17.42
CA VAL A 63 0.81 10.63 17.24
C VAL A 63 1.22 9.97 18.56
N ASN A 64 1.68 10.74 19.56
CA ASN A 64 2.12 10.18 20.84
C ASN A 64 0.94 9.66 21.66
N SER A 65 -0.18 10.37 21.63
CA SER A 65 -1.43 9.94 22.26
C SER A 65 -1.96 8.63 21.64
N LEU A 66 -1.86 8.50 20.32
CA LEU A 66 -2.24 7.25 19.62
C LEU A 66 -1.35 6.07 20.03
N LEU A 67 -0.05 6.27 20.10
CA LEU A 67 0.90 5.22 20.47
C LEU A 67 0.74 4.81 21.94
N ALA A 68 0.50 5.77 22.84
CA ALA A 68 0.28 5.50 24.25
C ALA A 68 -0.99 4.67 24.52
N ALA A 69 -1.97 4.72 23.61
CA ALA A 69 -3.20 3.93 23.71
C ALA A 69 -3.03 2.46 23.33
N VAL A 70 -1.87 2.04 22.80
CA VAL A 70 -1.62 0.67 22.31
C VAL A 70 -0.71 -0.08 23.28
N PRO A 71 -1.22 -1.08 24.02
CA PRO A 71 -0.41 -1.82 24.99
C PRO A 71 0.69 -2.66 24.34
N ASN A 72 1.82 -2.82 25.05
CA ASN A 72 2.91 -3.72 24.69
C ASN A 72 3.61 -3.45 23.34
N LEU A 73 3.49 -2.26 22.77
CA LEU A 73 4.24 -1.89 21.56
C LEU A 73 5.76 -1.94 21.77
N ASP A 74 6.22 -1.59 22.98
CA ASP A 74 7.61 -1.63 23.42
C ASP A 74 8.24 -3.03 23.40
N ARG A 75 7.42 -4.07 23.37
CA ARG A 75 7.88 -5.47 23.19
C ARG A 75 8.13 -5.84 21.74
N LEU A 76 7.59 -5.08 20.79
CA LEU A 76 7.71 -5.34 19.36
C LEU A 76 8.81 -4.50 18.71
N ALA A 77 8.95 -3.24 19.14
CA ALA A 77 9.85 -2.29 18.50
C ALA A 77 10.18 -1.10 19.41
N VAL A 78 11.29 -0.42 19.10
CA VAL A 78 11.55 0.93 19.60
C VAL A 78 10.85 1.92 18.66
N ILE A 79 9.88 2.66 19.17
CA ILE A 79 8.98 3.48 18.35
C ILE A 79 9.16 4.97 18.65
N THR A 80 9.22 5.77 17.58
CA THR A 80 9.18 7.23 17.66
C THR A 80 8.17 7.77 16.66
N GLY A 81 7.41 8.81 17.06
CA GLY A 81 6.34 9.38 16.24
C GLY A 81 6.65 10.79 15.74
N GLU A 82 6.13 11.12 14.57
CA GLU A 82 6.21 12.43 13.92
C GLU A 82 4.89 12.75 13.23
N GLN A 83 4.39 13.99 13.41
CA GLN A 83 3.19 14.48 12.73
C GLN A 83 3.59 15.15 11.41
N VAL A 84 3.25 14.53 10.28
CA VAL A 84 3.55 15.07 8.94
C VAL A 84 2.43 15.97 8.44
N ALA A 85 1.19 15.55 8.67
CA ALA A 85 -0.03 16.30 8.39
C ALA A 85 -1.10 15.94 9.43
N ASN A 86 -2.16 16.76 9.53
CA ASN A 86 -3.29 16.47 10.41
C ASN A 86 -4.60 16.84 9.71
N ILE A 87 -5.00 16.00 8.77
CA ILE A 87 -6.17 16.21 7.91
C ILE A 87 -7.08 14.98 7.89
N GLY A 88 -8.35 15.18 7.54
CA GLY A 88 -9.20 14.08 7.07
C GLY A 88 -8.69 13.59 5.71
N SER A 89 -8.77 12.30 5.45
CA SER A 89 -8.21 11.78 4.19
C SER A 89 -8.99 12.20 2.94
N GLN A 90 -10.23 12.65 3.07
CA GLN A 90 -10.97 13.29 1.98
C GLN A 90 -10.33 14.61 1.51
N ASP A 91 -9.52 15.27 2.36
CA ASP A 91 -8.79 16.50 2.05
C ASP A 91 -7.33 16.22 1.61
N MET A 92 -6.97 14.95 1.40
CA MET A 92 -5.66 14.58 0.89
C MET A 92 -5.45 15.19 -0.50
N ASN A 93 -4.23 15.69 -0.73
CA ASN A 93 -3.88 16.41 -1.95
C ASN A 93 -2.42 16.15 -2.35
N ASP A 94 -2.06 16.64 -3.55
CA ASP A 94 -0.72 16.43 -4.12
C ASP A 94 0.41 17.03 -3.26
N GLU A 95 0.17 18.17 -2.58
CA GLU A 95 1.16 18.80 -1.70
C GLU A 95 1.48 17.90 -0.50
N VAL A 96 0.44 17.37 0.16
CA VAL A 96 0.61 16.47 1.30
C VAL A 96 1.24 15.14 0.86
N TRP A 97 0.87 14.60 -0.32
CA TRP A 97 1.52 13.41 -0.86
C TRP A 97 3.02 13.61 -1.10
N LEU A 98 3.40 14.71 -1.75
CA LEU A 98 4.82 15.02 -1.99
C LEU A 98 5.59 15.24 -0.69
N LYS A 99 5.01 15.96 0.27
CA LYS A 99 5.59 16.15 1.60
C LYS A 99 5.80 14.82 2.32
N LEU A 100 4.76 13.96 2.34
CA LEU A 100 4.82 12.65 2.99
C LEU A 100 5.87 11.75 2.33
N ALA A 101 5.90 11.67 1.00
CA ALA A 101 6.85 10.84 0.27
C ALA A 101 8.31 11.31 0.46
N LYS A 102 8.57 12.62 0.38
CA LYS A 102 9.90 13.19 0.66
C LYS A 102 10.34 12.87 2.09
N ARG A 103 9.44 13.04 3.08
CA ARG A 103 9.75 12.71 4.48
C ARG A 103 9.97 11.23 4.69
N LEU A 104 9.12 10.37 4.10
CA LEU A 104 9.26 8.92 4.15
C LEU A 104 10.62 8.47 3.62
N ASN A 105 11.03 8.95 2.44
CA ASN A 105 12.31 8.60 1.85
C ASN A 105 13.49 9.07 2.70
N ALA A 106 13.43 10.27 3.28
CA ALA A 106 14.44 10.79 4.20
C ALA A 106 14.58 9.89 5.45
N VAL A 107 13.47 9.54 6.09
CA VAL A 107 13.46 8.68 7.28
C VAL A 107 13.96 7.27 6.99
N LEU A 108 13.57 6.69 5.85
CA LEU A 108 14.04 5.36 5.44
C LEU A 108 15.54 5.34 5.11
N ALA A 109 16.12 6.47 4.72
CA ALA A 109 17.56 6.60 4.49
C ALA A 109 18.37 6.66 5.80
N GLU A 110 17.75 6.99 6.93
CA GLU A 110 18.42 7.04 8.24
C GLU A 110 18.90 5.63 8.65
N PRO A 111 20.18 5.45 9.06
CA PRO A 111 20.70 4.14 9.49
C PRO A 111 19.95 3.56 10.69
N GLY A 112 19.41 4.43 11.55
CA GLY A 112 18.68 4.07 12.76
C GLY A 112 17.17 3.82 12.56
N THR A 113 16.68 3.65 11.33
CA THR A 113 15.29 3.33 11.03
C THR A 113 15.23 1.98 10.32
N ASP A 114 14.46 1.05 10.83
CA ASP A 114 14.27 -0.30 10.26
C ASP A 114 12.98 -0.42 9.46
N GLY A 115 11.99 0.43 9.73
CA GLY A 115 10.72 0.49 9.01
C GLY A 115 9.90 1.71 9.38
N VAL A 116 8.83 1.97 8.62
CA VAL A 116 7.94 3.10 8.83
C VAL A 116 6.49 2.66 8.89
N LEU A 117 5.80 3.04 9.97
CA LEU A 117 4.34 2.96 10.08
C LEU A 117 3.75 4.31 9.67
N ILE A 118 2.70 4.30 8.86
CA ILE A 118 1.97 5.51 8.50
C ILE A 118 0.53 5.38 9.00
N THR A 119 0.06 6.32 9.84
CA THR A 119 -1.35 6.40 10.20
C THR A 119 -2.08 7.34 9.26
N HIS A 120 -3.21 6.89 8.72
CA HIS A 120 -3.92 7.59 7.64
C HIS A 120 -5.44 7.41 7.78
N GLY A 121 -6.23 8.35 7.30
CA GLY A 121 -7.68 8.17 7.18
C GLY A 121 -8.04 7.21 6.05
N THR A 122 -9.14 6.50 6.19
CA THR A 122 -9.48 5.36 5.31
C THR A 122 -9.98 5.73 3.91
N ASP A 123 -10.51 6.95 3.70
CA ASP A 123 -11.20 7.31 2.44
C ASP A 123 -10.28 7.31 1.22
N THR A 124 -9.04 7.79 1.37
CA THR A 124 -8.04 7.83 0.28
C THR A 124 -6.78 7.02 0.60
N LEU A 125 -6.86 6.11 1.58
CA LEU A 125 -5.72 5.28 1.98
C LEU A 125 -5.19 4.43 0.82
N GLU A 126 -6.06 3.88 0.00
CA GLU A 126 -5.69 3.06 -1.16
C GLU A 126 -4.88 3.86 -2.19
N GLU A 127 -5.22 5.14 -2.41
CA GLU A 127 -4.50 6.02 -3.33
C GLU A 127 -3.13 6.40 -2.78
N THR A 128 -3.09 6.86 -1.52
CA THR A 128 -1.85 7.24 -0.85
C THR A 128 -0.88 6.07 -0.73
N SER A 129 -1.37 4.87 -0.37
CA SER A 129 -0.52 3.69 -0.25
C SER A 129 0.08 3.27 -1.60
N TYR A 130 -0.71 3.34 -2.68
CA TYR A 130 -0.23 3.04 -4.02
C TYR A 130 0.78 4.08 -4.51
N PHE A 131 0.52 5.37 -4.29
CA PHE A 131 1.48 6.43 -4.58
C PHE A 131 2.82 6.18 -3.89
N LEU A 132 2.81 5.90 -2.57
CA LEU A 132 4.03 5.63 -1.82
C LEU A 132 4.74 4.35 -2.29
N THR A 133 3.99 3.30 -2.64
CA THR A 133 4.58 2.08 -3.23
C THR A 133 5.40 2.38 -4.48
N LEU A 134 4.97 3.34 -5.28
CA LEU A 134 5.64 3.68 -6.54
C LEU A 134 6.88 4.57 -6.34
N VAL A 135 6.92 5.43 -5.31
CA VAL A 135 7.95 6.47 -5.16
C VAL A 135 8.91 6.24 -4.00
N THR A 136 8.74 5.19 -3.19
CA THR A 136 9.62 4.86 -2.06
C THR A 136 10.98 4.39 -2.57
N GLN A 137 12.08 5.01 -2.07
CA GLN A 137 13.45 4.72 -2.49
C GLN A 137 14.19 3.78 -1.53
N SER A 138 13.48 2.81 -0.95
CA SER A 138 14.03 1.88 0.05
C SER A 138 13.34 0.52 -0.02
N ASP A 139 14.08 -0.54 0.34
CA ASP A 139 13.53 -1.88 0.55
C ASP A 139 13.10 -2.12 2.02
N LYS A 140 13.31 -1.14 2.91
CA LYS A 140 12.82 -1.21 4.28
C LYS A 140 11.29 -1.23 4.27
N PRO A 141 10.64 -1.98 5.17
CA PRO A 141 9.20 -2.14 5.16
C PRO A 141 8.47 -0.83 5.48
N VAL A 142 7.39 -0.60 4.78
CA VAL A 142 6.43 0.49 5.02
C VAL A 142 5.05 -0.11 5.17
N VAL A 143 4.36 0.21 6.26
CA VAL A 143 2.99 -0.25 6.51
C VAL A 143 2.09 0.95 6.77
N MET A 144 0.96 1.02 6.09
CA MET A 144 -0.10 1.99 6.37
C MET A 144 -1.22 1.33 7.15
N VAL A 145 -1.71 2.04 8.15
CA VAL A 145 -2.85 1.65 8.97
C VAL A 145 -3.86 2.81 9.07
N GLY A 146 -5.10 2.47 9.28
CA GLY A 146 -6.18 3.38 9.55
C GLY A 146 -7.16 2.77 10.55
N SER A 147 -8.30 3.39 10.77
CA SER A 147 -9.42 2.79 11.48
C SER A 147 -10.75 3.24 10.91
N MET A 148 -11.77 2.38 11.02
CA MET A 148 -13.13 2.70 10.63
C MET A 148 -13.90 3.34 11.79
N ARG A 149 -13.44 3.15 13.02
CA ARG A 149 -14.01 3.75 14.24
C ARG A 149 -13.02 4.75 14.83
N PRO A 150 -13.50 5.92 15.28
CA PRO A 150 -12.63 6.88 15.97
C PRO A 150 -12.08 6.31 17.29
N ALA A 151 -10.98 6.88 17.76
CA ALA A 151 -10.25 6.36 18.93
C ALA A 151 -11.11 6.29 20.21
N THR A 152 -12.14 7.13 20.33
CA THR A 152 -13.06 7.17 21.47
C THR A 152 -14.28 6.24 21.33
N ALA A 153 -14.47 5.60 20.19
CA ALA A 153 -15.64 4.76 19.94
C ALA A 153 -15.58 3.44 20.73
N THR A 154 -16.77 2.90 21.05
CA THR A 154 -16.87 1.54 21.56
C THR A 154 -16.28 0.55 20.56
N SER A 155 -15.36 -0.31 21.00
CA SER A 155 -14.62 -1.25 20.13
C SER A 155 -13.86 -0.55 19.00
N ALA A 156 -13.13 0.54 19.29
CA ALA A 156 -12.23 1.19 18.34
C ALA A 156 -11.22 0.17 17.78
N ASP A 157 -11.10 0.13 16.46
CA ASP A 157 -10.22 -0.83 15.75
C ASP A 157 -8.77 -0.31 15.58
N GLY A 158 -8.55 1.00 15.79
CA GLY A 158 -7.24 1.65 15.62
C GLY A 158 -6.10 1.02 16.41
N PRO A 159 -6.23 0.78 17.74
CA PRO A 159 -5.18 0.17 18.55
C PRO A 159 -4.71 -1.19 18.04
N ALA A 160 -5.62 -2.08 17.65
CA ALA A 160 -5.29 -3.38 17.09
C ALA A 160 -4.58 -3.24 15.73
N ASN A 161 -5.03 -2.33 14.87
CA ASN A 161 -4.41 -2.07 13.57
C ASN A 161 -2.98 -1.51 13.71
N ILE A 162 -2.74 -0.61 14.69
CA ILE A 162 -1.38 -0.11 14.99
C ILE A 162 -0.49 -1.25 15.48
N TYR A 163 -0.95 -2.04 16.46
CA TYR A 163 -0.19 -3.17 17.00
C TYR A 163 0.22 -4.16 15.91
N ASN A 164 -0.73 -4.58 15.09
CA ASN A 164 -0.50 -5.49 13.97
C ASN A 164 0.40 -4.87 12.90
N GLY A 165 0.23 -3.59 12.58
CA GLY A 165 1.09 -2.86 11.65
C GLY A 165 2.56 -2.85 12.11
N VAL A 166 2.82 -2.64 13.39
CA VAL A 166 4.17 -2.72 13.98
C VAL A 166 4.72 -4.14 13.91
N ALA A 167 3.89 -5.16 14.19
CA ALA A 167 4.30 -6.56 14.07
C ALA A 167 4.65 -6.94 12.63
N VAL A 168 3.91 -6.44 11.64
CA VAL A 168 4.24 -6.61 10.21
C VAL A 168 5.58 -5.97 9.88
N LEU A 169 5.84 -4.75 10.37
CA LEU A 169 7.12 -4.05 10.16
C LEU A 169 8.31 -4.79 10.78
N ALA A 170 8.11 -5.41 11.95
CA ALA A 170 9.13 -6.19 12.63
C ALA A 170 9.41 -7.56 11.94
N ASN A 171 8.52 -7.99 11.04
CA ASN A 171 8.67 -9.27 10.34
C ASN A 171 9.61 -9.14 9.13
N PRO A 172 10.68 -9.94 9.04
CA PRO A 172 11.65 -9.88 7.92
C PRO A 172 11.00 -10.05 6.54
N GLY A 173 9.90 -10.80 6.44
CA GLY A 173 9.16 -11.02 5.20
C GLY A 173 8.46 -9.78 4.64
N ALA A 174 8.42 -8.67 5.36
CA ALA A 174 7.83 -7.41 4.88
C ALA A 174 8.77 -6.61 3.96
N ARG A 175 10.08 -6.91 3.99
CA ARG A 175 11.07 -6.18 3.18
C ARG A 175 10.85 -6.38 1.68
N GLY A 176 11.03 -5.30 0.92
CA GLY A 176 10.95 -5.33 -0.55
C GLY A 176 9.53 -5.49 -1.12
N LYS A 177 8.48 -5.44 -0.27
CA LYS A 177 7.08 -5.59 -0.70
C LYS A 177 6.39 -4.26 -1.07
N GLY A 178 7.14 -3.15 -1.11
CA GLY A 178 6.57 -1.81 -1.25
C GLY A 178 5.81 -1.37 0.01
N THR A 179 4.86 -0.47 -0.15
CA THR A 179 3.95 -0.09 0.94
C THR A 179 2.86 -1.13 1.09
N LEU A 180 2.74 -1.68 2.29
CA LEU A 180 1.66 -2.59 2.68
C LEU A 180 0.55 -1.82 3.39
N VAL A 181 -0.66 -2.33 3.35
CA VAL A 181 -1.82 -1.83 4.11
C VAL A 181 -2.26 -2.92 5.07
N SER A 182 -2.36 -2.59 6.37
CA SER A 182 -2.76 -3.56 7.39
C SER A 182 -3.93 -3.03 8.22
N LEU A 183 -5.11 -3.62 8.04
CA LEU A 183 -6.32 -3.34 8.80
C LEU A 183 -7.11 -4.64 9.02
N ASN A 184 -7.80 -4.72 10.16
CA ASN A 184 -8.70 -5.83 10.48
C ASN A 184 -8.04 -7.20 10.26
N ASP A 185 -6.81 -7.37 10.79
CA ASP A 185 -6.01 -8.60 10.75
C ASP A 185 -5.54 -9.04 9.35
N VAL A 186 -5.78 -8.26 8.31
CA VAL A 186 -5.40 -8.56 6.93
C VAL A 186 -4.27 -7.64 6.46
N ILE A 187 -3.32 -8.22 5.71
CA ILE A 187 -2.23 -7.49 5.08
C ILE A 187 -2.48 -7.45 3.58
N HIS A 188 -2.47 -6.27 2.99
CA HIS A 188 -2.71 -6.08 1.57
C HIS A 188 -1.50 -5.44 0.89
N TYR A 189 -1.29 -5.80 -0.37
CA TYR A 189 -0.46 -4.98 -1.26
C TYR A 189 -1.21 -3.70 -1.65
N ALA A 190 -0.54 -2.56 -1.60
CA ALA A 190 -1.15 -1.26 -1.93
C ALA A 190 -1.80 -1.22 -3.33
N ARG A 191 -1.23 -1.94 -4.29
CA ARG A 191 -1.79 -2.04 -5.65
C ARG A 191 -3.19 -2.69 -5.67
N ASN A 192 -3.43 -3.66 -4.78
CA ASN A 192 -4.61 -4.52 -4.85
C ASN A 192 -5.72 -4.10 -3.90
N VAL A 193 -5.39 -3.38 -2.81
CA VAL A 193 -6.35 -3.01 -1.77
C VAL A 193 -7.35 -1.97 -2.24
N VAL A 194 -8.62 -2.16 -1.89
CA VAL A 194 -9.72 -1.23 -2.18
C VAL A 194 -10.60 -1.10 -0.95
N LYS A 195 -11.08 0.12 -0.65
CA LYS A 195 -12.13 0.33 0.35
C LYS A 195 -13.49 -0.02 -0.27
N THR A 196 -14.12 -1.09 0.19
CA THR A 196 -15.34 -1.67 -0.42
C THR A 196 -16.62 -1.37 0.33
N ASP A 197 -16.52 -0.90 1.56
CA ASP A 197 -17.66 -0.58 2.42
C ASP A 197 -17.49 0.79 3.07
N THR A 198 -18.60 1.47 3.32
CA THR A 198 -18.61 2.84 3.87
C THR A 198 -18.36 2.88 5.37
N THR A 199 -18.75 1.87 6.12
CA THR A 199 -18.81 1.87 7.60
C THR A 199 -18.28 0.61 8.26
N SER A 200 -18.28 -0.53 7.57
CA SER A 200 -17.83 -1.82 8.12
C SER A 200 -16.33 -1.77 8.48
N VAL A 201 -15.97 -2.40 9.60
CA VAL A 201 -14.55 -2.63 9.92
C VAL A 201 -13.90 -3.54 8.89
N GLN A 202 -14.64 -4.51 8.36
CA GLN A 202 -14.26 -5.36 7.23
C GLN A 202 -14.50 -4.62 5.92
N THR A 203 -13.70 -3.60 5.61
CA THR A 203 -13.92 -2.73 4.45
C THR A 203 -12.80 -2.80 3.41
N PHE A 204 -11.58 -3.14 3.82
CA PHE A 204 -10.47 -3.23 2.89
C PHE A 204 -10.33 -4.64 2.34
N GLU A 205 -10.37 -4.75 1.02
CA GLU A 205 -10.29 -6.02 0.31
C GLU A 205 -9.34 -5.93 -0.89
N SER A 206 -8.76 -7.07 -1.26
CA SER A 206 -7.96 -7.25 -2.49
C SER A 206 -8.72 -8.17 -3.43
N ILE A 207 -9.79 -7.65 -4.05
CA ILE A 207 -10.83 -8.43 -4.72
C ILE A 207 -10.27 -9.29 -5.86
N ASN A 208 -9.40 -8.74 -6.72
CA ASN A 208 -8.90 -9.45 -7.91
C ASN A 208 -7.78 -10.46 -7.61
N ARG A 209 -6.96 -10.22 -6.56
CA ARG A 209 -5.71 -10.95 -6.33
C ARG A 209 -5.59 -11.59 -4.94
N GLY A 210 -6.51 -11.29 -4.04
CA GLY A 210 -6.39 -11.68 -2.64
C GLY A 210 -5.36 -10.85 -1.86
N PRO A 211 -5.31 -11.04 -0.53
CA PRO A 211 -4.40 -10.33 0.35
C PRO A 211 -2.95 -10.81 0.24
N ALA A 212 -2.01 -10.00 0.73
CA ALA A 212 -0.60 -10.36 0.84
C ALA A 212 -0.32 -11.35 1.98
N GLY A 213 -1.17 -11.35 3.00
CA GLY A 213 -1.07 -12.20 4.16
C GLY A 213 -2.08 -11.83 5.22
N VAL A 214 -1.91 -12.42 6.39
CA VAL A 214 -2.70 -12.11 7.60
C VAL A 214 -1.77 -11.87 8.78
N VAL A 215 -2.25 -11.08 9.73
CA VAL A 215 -1.58 -10.83 11.00
C VAL A 215 -2.59 -10.91 12.13
N HIS A 216 -2.39 -11.83 13.05
CA HIS A 216 -3.28 -11.99 14.19
C HIS A 216 -2.49 -11.97 15.48
N THR A 217 -2.81 -11.04 16.37
CA THR A 217 -2.10 -10.86 17.64
C THR A 217 -0.56 -10.82 17.48
N GLY A 218 -0.09 -10.09 16.46
CA GLY A 218 1.34 -9.94 16.17
C GLY A 218 2.00 -11.08 15.41
N LYS A 219 1.28 -12.17 15.10
CA LYS A 219 1.81 -13.28 14.30
C LYS A 219 1.46 -13.07 12.84
N VAL A 220 2.48 -12.96 12.00
CA VAL A 220 2.37 -12.71 10.56
C VAL A 220 2.48 -14.00 9.78
N GLN A 221 1.55 -14.22 8.85
CA GLN A 221 1.63 -15.28 7.86
C GLN A 221 1.48 -14.68 6.46
N TRP A 222 2.48 -14.88 5.61
CA TRP A 222 2.49 -14.41 4.23
C TRP A 222 1.85 -15.43 3.29
N PHE A 223 1.20 -14.92 2.26
CA PHE A 223 0.70 -15.67 1.11
C PHE A 223 1.64 -15.49 -0.09
N GLU A 224 1.18 -15.82 -1.29
CA GLU A 224 1.98 -15.70 -2.50
C GLU A 224 2.45 -14.26 -2.76
N PRO A 225 3.70 -14.05 -3.20
CA PRO A 225 4.21 -12.74 -3.52
C PRO A 225 3.51 -12.15 -4.74
N MET A 226 3.37 -10.84 -4.76
CA MET A 226 2.91 -10.12 -5.94
C MET A 226 4.06 -9.94 -6.94
N ASP A 227 3.84 -10.35 -8.18
CA ASP A 227 4.80 -10.16 -9.28
C ASP A 227 4.58 -8.78 -9.94
N ARG A 228 5.05 -7.73 -9.28
CA ARG A 228 5.02 -6.34 -9.77
C ARG A 228 6.22 -5.57 -9.22
N LYS A 229 6.71 -4.61 -10.00
CA LYS A 229 7.77 -3.72 -9.56
C LYS A 229 7.25 -2.73 -8.52
N VAL A 230 7.99 -2.55 -7.46
CA VAL A 230 7.70 -1.61 -6.37
C VAL A 230 8.94 -0.81 -5.99
N GLY A 231 8.76 0.31 -5.33
CA GLY A 231 9.84 1.12 -4.78
C GLY A 231 10.85 1.55 -5.86
N LYS A 232 12.13 1.40 -5.60
CA LYS A 232 13.22 1.78 -6.53
C LYS A 232 13.09 1.13 -7.91
N ALA A 233 12.55 -0.08 -7.98
CA ALA A 233 12.43 -0.80 -9.24
C ALA A 233 11.44 -0.16 -10.23
N THR A 234 10.57 0.75 -9.77
CA THR A 234 9.66 1.51 -10.63
C THR A 234 10.38 2.62 -11.38
N GLY A 235 11.49 3.10 -10.83
CA GLY A 235 12.23 4.26 -11.31
C GLY A 235 11.50 5.59 -11.12
N PHE A 236 10.36 5.68 -10.44
CA PHE A 236 9.76 6.95 -10.07
C PHE A 236 10.48 7.56 -8.87
N SER A 237 10.54 8.91 -8.82
CA SER A 237 11.03 9.68 -7.69
C SER A 237 10.18 10.94 -7.52
N VAL A 238 10.10 11.42 -6.30
CA VAL A 238 9.49 12.74 -5.97
C VAL A 238 10.54 13.84 -5.83
N ASP A 239 11.82 13.52 -6.02
CA ASP A 239 12.91 14.50 -5.93
C ASP A 239 12.75 15.56 -7.02
N GLY A 240 12.86 16.82 -6.64
CA GLY A 240 12.68 17.96 -7.54
C GLY A 240 11.23 18.21 -7.99
N LEU A 241 10.24 17.44 -7.51
CA LEU A 241 8.83 17.69 -7.81
C LEU A 241 8.22 18.63 -6.75
N ASP A 242 7.62 19.73 -7.23
CA ASP A 242 6.82 20.64 -6.43
C ASP A 242 5.32 20.45 -6.62
N LYS A 243 4.93 19.84 -7.75
CA LYS A 243 3.52 19.51 -8.08
C LYS A 243 3.46 18.27 -8.97
N LEU A 244 2.32 17.60 -8.95
CA LEU A 244 1.99 16.54 -9.89
C LEU A 244 1.21 17.07 -11.11
N PRO A 245 1.32 16.45 -12.28
CA PRO A 245 0.48 16.78 -13.44
C PRO A 245 -1.01 16.58 -13.11
N ARG A 246 -1.86 17.49 -13.58
CA ARG A 246 -3.31 17.36 -13.39
C ARG A 246 -3.85 16.18 -14.18
N VAL A 247 -4.51 15.25 -13.49
CA VAL A 247 -5.25 14.13 -14.04
C VAL A 247 -6.63 14.09 -13.39
N ASP A 248 -7.68 14.14 -14.19
CA ASP A 248 -9.06 14.09 -13.74
C ASP A 248 -9.67 12.70 -13.99
N ILE A 249 -10.56 12.27 -13.08
CA ILE A 249 -11.37 11.05 -13.26
C ILE A 249 -12.76 11.48 -13.72
N ILE A 250 -13.22 10.90 -14.84
CA ILE A 250 -14.56 11.12 -15.37
C ILE A 250 -15.38 9.84 -15.21
N TYR A 251 -16.51 9.95 -14.48
CA TYR A 251 -17.37 8.80 -14.19
C TYR A 251 -18.39 8.61 -15.30
N ALA A 252 -18.33 7.47 -16.02
CA ALA A 252 -19.25 7.15 -17.09
C ALA A 252 -20.59 6.59 -16.56
N HIS A 253 -21.66 7.00 -17.22
CA HIS A 253 -23.02 6.56 -16.93
C HIS A 253 -23.89 6.54 -18.18
N ALA A 254 -25.11 5.99 -18.09
CA ALA A 254 -26.06 6.08 -19.19
C ALA A 254 -26.32 7.55 -19.56
N ASN A 255 -26.36 7.84 -20.87
CA ASN A 255 -26.53 9.19 -21.40
C ASN A 255 -25.46 10.19 -20.99
N MET A 256 -24.21 9.71 -20.77
CA MET A 256 -23.07 10.59 -20.49
C MET A 256 -22.81 11.54 -21.65
N SER A 257 -22.74 12.86 -21.37
CA SER A 257 -22.28 13.88 -22.31
C SER A 257 -20.74 14.03 -22.30
N ALA A 258 -20.21 14.78 -23.25
CA ALA A 258 -18.76 15.12 -23.29
C ALA A 258 -18.42 16.35 -22.44
N ASP A 259 -19.37 17.04 -21.85
CA ASP A 259 -19.19 18.37 -21.22
C ASP A 259 -18.13 18.36 -20.11
N LEU A 260 -18.09 17.30 -19.26
CA LEU A 260 -17.09 17.18 -18.21
C LEU A 260 -15.69 16.91 -18.78
N ILE A 261 -15.59 16.18 -19.88
CA ILE A 261 -14.33 15.94 -20.59
C ILE A 261 -13.79 17.26 -21.13
N ASP A 262 -14.63 18.02 -21.83
CA ASP A 262 -14.26 19.33 -22.36
C ASP A 262 -13.87 20.32 -21.24
N ALA A 263 -14.57 20.28 -20.10
CA ALA A 263 -14.25 21.09 -18.95
C ALA A 263 -12.88 20.69 -18.34
N ALA A 264 -12.57 19.41 -18.20
CA ALA A 264 -11.27 18.94 -17.71
C ALA A 264 -10.14 19.41 -18.64
N ILE A 265 -10.31 19.30 -19.96
CA ILE A 265 -9.34 19.74 -20.97
C ILE A 265 -9.12 21.25 -20.89
N ARG A 266 -10.21 22.06 -20.88
CA ARG A 266 -10.13 23.52 -20.77
C ARG A 266 -9.42 23.97 -19.49
N ASN A 267 -9.55 23.20 -18.41
CA ASN A 267 -8.88 23.46 -17.13
C ASN A 267 -7.47 22.88 -17.03
N GLY A 268 -6.89 22.41 -18.15
CA GLY A 268 -5.49 22.03 -18.24
C GLY A 268 -5.16 20.60 -17.81
N ALA A 269 -6.14 19.69 -17.82
CA ALA A 269 -5.87 18.26 -17.60
C ALA A 269 -4.81 17.76 -18.61
N LYS A 270 -3.77 17.11 -18.07
CA LYS A 270 -2.73 16.43 -18.85
C LYS A 270 -3.06 14.97 -19.08
N GLY A 271 -3.92 14.43 -18.26
CA GLY A 271 -4.47 13.09 -18.37
C GLY A 271 -5.93 13.03 -17.94
N ILE A 272 -6.65 12.08 -18.48
CA ILE A 272 -8.03 11.76 -18.11
C ILE A 272 -8.12 10.25 -17.89
N VAL A 273 -8.66 9.86 -16.74
CA VAL A 273 -9.04 8.47 -16.46
C VAL A 273 -10.55 8.38 -16.55
N VAL A 274 -11.05 7.48 -17.38
CA VAL A 274 -12.50 7.21 -17.45
C VAL A 274 -12.83 6.05 -16.53
N ALA A 275 -13.68 6.29 -15.54
CA ALA A 275 -14.34 5.23 -14.77
C ALA A 275 -15.51 4.70 -15.61
N GLY A 276 -15.19 3.86 -16.60
CA GLY A 276 -16.09 3.38 -17.62
C GLY A 276 -17.15 2.40 -17.12
N VAL A 277 -18.13 2.13 -17.93
CA VAL A 277 -19.09 1.03 -17.71
C VAL A 277 -18.51 -0.26 -18.28
N GLY A 278 -18.88 -1.42 -17.72
CA GLY A 278 -18.39 -2.72 -18.21
C GLY A 278 -16.87 -2.75 -18.34
N ASP A 279 -16.35 -3.15 -19.51
CA ASP A 279 -14.93 -3.20 -19.84
C ASP A 279 -14.33 -1.82 -20.20
N GLY A 280 -14.59 -0.82 -19.36
CA GLY A 280 -14.08 0.53 -19.54
C GLY A 280 -14.77 1.33 -20.66
N ASN A 281 -16.02 1.02 -20.98
CA ASN A 281 -16.78 1.64 -22.04
C ASN A 281 -17.41 2.99 -21.64
N MET A 282 -17.85 3.72 -22.63
CA MET A 282 -18.50 5.02 -22.50
C MET A 282 -19.41 5.30 -23.72
N THR A 283 -20.12 6.41 -23.72
CA THR A 283 -20.94 6.81 -24.88
C THR A 283 -20.05 7.17 -26.09
N GLY A 284 -20.58 7.01 -27.32
CA GLY A 284 -19.85 7.37 -28.53
C GLY A 284 -19.37 8.82 -28.54
N ALA A 285 -20.20 9.76 -28.08
CA ALA A 285 -19.83 11.18 -27.99
C ALA A 285 -18.63 11.43 -27.04
N ALA A 286 -18.58 10.73 -25.90
CA ALA A 286 -17.45 10.79 -24.98
C ALA A 286 -16.20 10.18 -25.60
N LEU A 287 -16.34 9.02 -26.27
CA LEU A 287 -15.25 8.32 -26.95
C LEU A 287 -14.61 9.20 -28.03
N ASP A 288 -15.42 9.81 -28.90
CA ASP A 288 -14.94 10.70 -29.97
C ASP A 288 -14.21 11.94 -29.43
N THR A 289 -14.73 12.51 -28.34
CA THR A 289 -14.11 13.67 -27.68
C THR A 289 -12.77 13.31 -27.06
N LEU A 290 -12.67 12.16 -26.40
CA LEU A 290 -11.42 11.67 -25.82
C LEU A 290 -10.40 11.29 -26.87
N ALA A 291 -10.83 10.70 -28.01
CA ALA A 291 -9.94 10.40 -29.14
C ALA A 291 -9.34 11.68 -29.75
N LYS A 292 -10.13 12.77 -29.84
CA LYS A 292 -9.61 14.10 -30.24
C LYS A 292 -8.63 14.65 -29.20
N ALA A 293 -8.95 14.51 -27.90
CA ALA A 293 -8.07 14.97 -26.82
C ALA A 293 -6.73 14.21 -26.84
N ALA A 294 -6.74 12.90 -27.05
CA ALA A 294 -5.53 12.09 -27.14
C ALA A 294 -4.63 12.55 -28.33
N LYS A 295 -5.20 12.82 -29.48
CA LYS A 295 -4.47 13.40 -30.64
C LYS A 295 -3.85 14.77 -30.34
N ASN A 296 -4.42 15.50 -29.38
CA ASN A 296 -3.94 16.82 -28.91
C ASN A 296 -3.04 16.73 -27.66
N GLY A 297 -2.56 15.53 -27.30
CA GLY A 297 -1.56 15.30 -26.26
C GLY A 297 -2.11 15.11 -24.85
N VAL A 298 -3.43 14.93 -24.67
CA VAL A 298 -4.00 14.49 -23.37
C VAL A 298 -3.92 12.97 -23.30
N VAL A 299 -3.29 12.42 -22.27
CA VAL A 299 -3.19 10.97 -22.11
C VAL A 299 -4.48 10.41 -21.51
N VAL A 300 -5.10 9.45 -22.19
CA VAL A 300 -6.40 8.88 -21.83
C VAL A 300 -6.23 7.44 -21.35
N VAL A 301 -6.74 7.15 -20.13
CA VAL A 301 -6.80 5.81 -19.56
C VAL A 301 -8.25 5.36 -19.45
N ARG A 302 -8.57 4.22 -20.04
CA ARG A 302 -9.82 3.50 -19.80
C ARG A 302 -9.67 2.61 -18.57
N SER A 303 -10.44 2.89 -17.53
CA SER A 303 -10.63 2.08 -16.34
C SER A 303 -12.11 1.75 -16.21
N THR A 304 -12.50 1.06 -15.15
CA THR A 304 -13.90 0.71 -14.93
C THR A 304 -14.40 1.15 -13.56
N ARG A 305 -15.67 1.53 -13.48
CA ARG A 305 -16.37 1.78 -12.22
C ARG A 305 -16.79 0.50 -11.49
N LEU A 306 -16.60 -0.65 -12.11
CA LEU A 306 -16.92 -1.92 -11.47
C LEU A 306 -15.88 -2.24 -10.38
N PRO A 307 -16.29 -2.92 -9.30
CA PRO A 307 -15.42 -3.17 -8.16
C PRO A 307 -14.35 -4.23 -8.45
N SER A 308 -14.50 -5.02 -9.51
CA SER A 308 -13.59 -6.12 -9.86
C SER A 308 -13.53 -6.33 -11.36
N GLY A 309 -12.54 -7.09 -11.80
CA GLY A 309 -12.31 -7.44 -13.20
C GLY A 309 -11.09 -6.73 -13.78
N ILE A 310 -10.91 -6.86 -15.08
CA ILE A 310 -9.77 -6.36 -15.83
C ILE A 310 -10.31 -5.59 -17.04
N VAL A 311 -9.87 -4.36 -17.24
CA VAL A 311 -10.11 -3.62 -18.47
C VAL A 311 -9.13 -4.13 -19.53
N LEU A 312 -9.65 -4.80 -20.54
CA LEU A 312 -8.87 -5.43 -21.59
C LEU A 312 -8.49 -4.43 -22.68
N ARG A 313 -7.23 -4.49 -23.12
CA ARG A 313 -6.75 -3.67 -24.24
C ARG A 313 -7.27 -4.21 -25.57
N ASN A 314 -7.71 -3.31 -26.44
CA ASN A 314 -8.19 -3.63 -27.80
C ASN A 314 -9.32 -4.68 -27.84
N ASN A 315 -10.19 -4.71 -26.82
CA ASN A 315 -11.35 -5.59 -26.80
C ASN A 315 -12.54 -4.93 -27.51
N GLU A 316 -13.37 -4.16 -26.80
CA GLU A 316 -14.51 -3.46 -27.41
C GLU A 316 -14.11 -2.10 -28.01
N VAL A 317 -13.07 -1.48 -27.50
CA VAL A 317 -12.48 -0.21 -27.97
C VAL A 317 -11.12 -0.51 -28.56
N ASN A 318 -10.83 0.01 -29.75
CA ASN A 318 -9.50 -0.09 -30.36
C ASN A 318 -8.59 0.99 -29.75
N ASP A 319 -7.93 0.63 -28.63
CA ASP A 319 -7.06 1.53 -27.88
C ASP A 319 -5.86 2.00 -28.69
N ASP A 320 -5.30 1.13 -29.54
CA ASP A 320 -4.15 1.46 -30.39
C ASP A 320 -4.50 2.55 -31.38
N GLN A 321 -5.66 2.45 -32.04
CA GLN A 321 -6.11 3.44 -32.98
C GLN A 321 -6.45 4.78 -32.35
N MET A 322 -6.96 4.76 -31.11
CA MET A 322 -7.39 5.96 -30.40
C MET A 322 -6.28 6.59 -29.55
N GLY A 323 -5.16 5.90 -29.37
CA GLY A 323 -4.06 6.33 -28.49
C GLY A 323 -4.41 6.24 -27.00
N PHE A 324 -5.29 5.31 -26.61
CA PHE A 324 -5.71 5.11 -25.24
C PHE A 324 -4.87 4.05 -24.53
N ILE A 325 -4.96 4.08 -23.21
CA ILE A 325 -4.34 3.12 -22.28
C ILE A 325 -5.47 2.31 -21.62
N ALA A 326 -5.33 1.00 -21.57
CA ALA A 326 -6.16 0.13 -20.76
C ALA A 326 -5.56 -0.02 -19.35
N SER A 327 -6.37 0.21 -18.31
CA SER A 327 -5.90 0.19 -16.92
C SER A 327 -5.56 -1.20 -16.39
N GLY A 328 -5.99 -2.26 -17.07
CA GLY A 328 -5.91 -3.61 -16.51
C GLY A 328 -6.74 -3.72 -15.23
N GLU A 329 -6.12 -4.15 -14.14
CA GLU A 329 -6.75 -4.34 -12.84
C GLU A 329 -6.85 -3.07 -11.98
N LEU A 330 -6.21 -1.97 -12.41
CA LEU A 330 -6.20 -0.74 -11.62
C LEU A 330 -7.55 -0.04 -11.70
N ASN A 331 -8.15 0.19 -10.54
CA ASN A 331 -9.35 1.01 -10.44
C ASN A 331 -9.07 2.49 -10.81
N PRO A 332 -10.09 3.32 -11.03
CA PRO A 332 -9.88 4.70 -11.47
C PRO A 332 -8.98 5.53 -10.55
N PRO A 333 -9.10 5.48 -9.19
CA PRO A 333 -8.21 6.23 -8.31
C PRO A 333 -6.72 5.85 -8.47
N LYS A 334 -6.39 4.56 -8.49
CA LYS A 334 -5.01 4.11 -8.68
C LYS A 334 -4.50 4.34 -10.09
N SER A 335 -5.37 4.21 -11.10
CA SER A 335 -5.03 4.60 -12.49
C SER A 335 -4.66 6.07 -12.58
N ARG A 336 -5.36 6.95 -11.85
CA ARG A 336 -5.01 8.37 -11.74
C ARG A 336 -3.63 8.57 -11.11
N VAL A 337 -3.35 7.91 -9.99
CA VAL A 337 -2.05 7.97 -9.31
C VAL A 337 -0.90 7.57 -10.24
N LEU A 338 -1.04 6.41 -10.92
CA LEU A 338 -0.01 5.93 -11.83
C LEU A 338 0.15 6.88 -13.02
N LEU A 339 -0.94 7.39 -13.58
CA LEU A 339 -0.89 8.33 -14.71
C LEU A 339 -0.23 9.65 -14.32
N GLN A 340 -0.49 10.20 -13.12
CA GLN A 340 0.19 11.38 -12.63
C GLN A 340 1.71 11.19 -12.58
N LEU A 341 2.17 10.05 -12.07
CA LEU A 341 3.60 9.74 -12.02
C LEU A 341 4.19 9.46 -13.42
N ALA A 342 3.47 8.75 -14.27
CA ALA A 342 3.90 8.49 -15.66
C ALA A 342 4.11 9.80 -16.42
N LEU A 343 3.19 10.76 -16.28
CA LEU A 343 3.26 12.07 -16.92
C LEU A 343 4.42 12.96 -16.42
N THR A 344 5.07 12.64 -15.32
CA THR A 344 6.34 13.28 -14.93
C THR A 344 7.51 12.82 -15.80
N LYS A 345 7.35 11.73 -16.57
CA LYS A 345 8.40 11.12 -17.39
C LYS A 345 8.10 11.16 -18.88
N THR A 346 6.86 10.86 -19.26
CA THR A 346 6.47 10.73 -20.65
C THR A 346 4.96 10.90 -20.82
N SER A 347 4.55 11.40 -22.01
CA SER A 347 3.17 11.38 -22.48
C SER A 347 2.94 10.40 -23.64
N ASP A 348 3.95 9.59 -23.98
CA ASP A 348 3.83 8.57 -25.03
C ASP A 348 2.93 7.42 -24.55
N PRO A 349 1.77 7.19 -25.21
CA PRO A 349 0.81 6.18 -24.76
C PRO A 349 1.38 4.77 -24.74
N VAL A 350 2.34 4.44 -25.60
CA VAL A 350 2.98 3.11 -25.62
C VAL A 350 3.83 2.90 -24.36
N GLN A 351 4.61 3.91 -23.97
CA GLN A 351 5.42 3.84 -22.76
C GLN A 351 4.53 3.84 -21.50
N VAL A 352 3.48 4.69 -21.46
CA VAL A 352 2.53 4.72 -20.35
C VAL A 352 1.81 3.38 -20.22
N GLN A 353 1.33 2.77 -21.34
CA GLN A 353 0.71 1.43 -21.29
C GLN A 353 1.64 0.37 -20.70
N ARG A 354 2.94 0.42 -21.03
CA ARG A 354 3.92 -0.49 -20.43
C ARG A 354 4.00 -0.33 -18.90
N MET A 355 3.97 0.93 -18.41
CA MET A 355 3.94 1.19 -16.95
C MET A 355 2.71 0.57 -16.28
N PHE A 356 1.54 0.62 -16.92
CA PHE A 356 0.31 -0.02 -16.41
C PHE A 356 0.41 -1.56 -16.34
N TYR A 357 1.25 -2.17 -17.17
CA TYR A 357 1.53 -3.62 -17.09
C TYR A 357 2.57 -3.98 -16.03
N GLU A 358 3.50 -3.07 -15.73
CA GLU A 358 4.66 -3.37 -14.87
C GLU A 358 4.41 -3.04 -13.39
N PHE A 359 3.54 -2.05 -13.10
CA PHE A 359 3.40 -1.46 -11.75
C PHE A 359 2.06 -1.72 -11.07
#